data_3a4f5f71cdc526d1df5901ebd8d4d3aa
#
_entry.id   3a4f5f71cdc526d1df5901ebd8d4d3aa
#
_cell.length_a   1.000
_cell.length_b   1.000
_cell.length_c   1.000
_cell.angle_alpha   90.00
_cell.angle_beta   90.00
_cell.angle_gamma   90.00
#
_symmetry.space_group_name_H-M   'P 1'
#
loop_
_entity.id
_entity.type
_entity.pdbx_description
1 polymer ?
#
loop_
_entity_poly.entity_id
_entity_poly.type
_entity_poly.pdbx_seq_one_letter_code
_entity_poly.pdbx_strand_id
1 'polypeptide(L)'
;MVSLAAGQEAWENPVRKQLKEGKPVIAATITVASPEVAAQAANMGFDLLWIEMEHSPITLETARNMILATRGLKAMPFIRVPVNELWTAKRALDIGAIGVIFPFTSTPELAKQAAASVKYPLEGRRGAGPGLASFRWPAPEGY
;
A
#
# COMPACT_ATOMS: atom_id res chain seq x y z
N MET A 1 -20.38 -4.39 36.57
CA MET A 1 -18.95 -4.58 36.22
C MET A 1 -18.78 -4.26 34.75
N VAL A 2 -18.18 -3.13 34.46
CA VAL A 2 -17.86 -2.75 33.07
C VAL A 2 -16.55 -3.45 32.73
N SER A 3 -16.57 -4.43 31.83
CA SER A 3 -15.36 -5.05 31.27
C SER A 3 -14.61 -3.98 30.48
N LEU A 4 -13.44 -3.59 30.99
CA LEU A 4 -12.48 -2.82 30.23
C LEU A 4 -12.07 -3.66 29.00
N ALA A 5 -12.46 -3.23 27.81
CA ALA A 5 -11.98 -3.81 26.57
C ALA A 5 -10.45 -3.73 26.57
N ALA A 6 -9.80 -4.90 26.54
CA ALA A 6 -8.36 -5.00 26.35
C ALA A 6 -8.03 -4.20 25.08
N GLY A 7 -7.13 -3.22 25.19
CA GLY A 7 -6.77 -2.33 24.10
C GLY A 7 -6.33 -3.15 22.90
N GLN A 8 -7.07 -3.05 21.82
CA GLN A 8 -6.70 -3.62 20.55
C GLN A 8 -5.38 -2.96 20.15
N GLU A 9 -4.30 -3.74 20.03
CA GLU A 9 -3.02 -3.22 19.54
C GLU A 9 -3.27 -2.52 18.20
N ALA A 10 -2.79 -1.28 18.09
CA ALA A 10 -2.91 -0.52 16.85
C ALA A 10 -2.29 -1.32 15.71
N TRP A 11 -3.04 -1.50 14.62
CA TRP A 11 -2.55 -2.22 13.45
C TRP A 11 -1.23 -1.61 12.95
N GLU A 12 -0.19 -2.42 12.81
CA GLU A 12 1.10 -2.02 12.23
C GLU A 12 1.30 -2.72 10.89
N ASN A 13 1.79 -1.95 9.90
CA ASN A 13 2.17 -2.47 8.60
C ASN A 13 3.25 -3.55 8.76
N PRO A 14 3.00 -4.83 8.39
CA PRO A 14 3.95 -5.93 8.61
C PRO A 14 5.30 -5.73 7.92
N VAL A 15 5.29 -5.14 6.73
CA VAL A 15 6.52 -4.83 5.97
C VAL A 15 7.35 -3.78 6.72
N ARG A 16 6.71 -2.73 7.22
CA ARG A 16 7.39 -1.71 8.02
C ARG A 16 7.97 -2.28 9.31
N LYS A 17 7.22 -3.14 9.99
CA LYS A 17 7.68 -3.83 11.21
C LYS A 17 8.92 -4.67 10.92
N GLN A 18 8.88 -5.49 9.89
CA GLN A 18 9.99 -6.36 9.47
C GLN A 18 11.26 -5.55 9.16
N LEU A 19 11.13 -4.44 8.42
CA LEU A 19 12.24 -3.55 8.12
C LEU A 19 12.83 -2.85 9.36
N LYS A 20 11.99 -2.43 10.31
CA LYS A 20 12.44 -1.86 11.59
C LYS A 20 13.23 -2.86 12.44
N GLU A 21 12.89 -4.15 12.34
CA GLU A 21 13.59 -5.25 13.00
C GLU A 21 14.89 -5.64 12.30
N GLY A 22 15.27 -4.93 11.22
CA GLY A 22 16.46 -5.24 10.41
C GLY A 22 16.36 -6.51 9.57
N LYS A 23 15.14 -7.01 9.37
CA LYS A 23 14.89 -8.22 8.58
C LYS A 23 14.70 -7.89 7.10
N PRO A 24 15.16 -8.77 6.19
CA PRO A 24 14.92 -8.59 4.76
C PRO A 24 13.43 -8.71 4.43
N VAL A 25 12.99 -7.99 3.41
CA VAL A 25 11.64 -8.07 2.83
C VAL A 25 11.76 -8.56 1.40
N ILE A 26 11.04 -9.61 1.05
CA ILE A 26 11.08 -10.23 -0.28
C ILE A 26 9.80 -9.84 -1.04
N ALA A 27 9.99 -9.21 -2.20
CA ALA A 27 8.91 -8.74 -3.07
C ALA A 27 8.76 -9.59 -4.33
N ALA A 28 7.52 -9.76 -4.79
CA ALA A 28 7.23 -10.18 -6.16
C ALA A 28 6.80 -8.96 -6.98
N THR A 29 7.50 -8.68 -8.08
CA THR A 29 7.11 -7.62 -9.02
C THR A 29 6.09 -8.16 -10.01
N ILE A 30 4.93 -7.49 -10.09
CA ILE A 30 3.82 -7.88 -10.96
C ILE A 30 3.68 -6.84 -12.07
N THR A 31 3.95 -7.25 -13.30
CA THR A 31 3.84 -6.42 -14.52
C THR A 31 2.66 -6.82 -15.41
N VAL A 32 2.02 -7.95 -15.08
CA VAL A 32 0.85 -8.48 -15.80
C VAL A 32 -0.43 -7.98 -15.15
N ALA A 33 -1.32 -7.44 -15.96
CA ALA A 33 -2.61 -6.87 -15.52
C ALA A 33 -3.64 -8.00 -15.21
N SER A 34 -3.34 -8.85 -14.21
CA SER A 34 -4.19 -10.00 -13.81
C SER A 34 -4.35 -10.08 -12.29
N PRO A 35 -5.60 -9.97 -11.78
CA PRO A 35 -5.92 -10.22 -10.38
C PRO A 35 -5.56 -11.64 -9.93
N GLU A 36 -5.68 -12.64 -10.81
CA GLU A 36 -5.38 -14.05 -10.52
C GLU A 36 -3.88 -14.24 -10.27
N VAL A 37 -3.03 -13.62 -11.11
CA VAL A 37 -1.57 -13.65 -10.93
C VAL A 37 -1.18 -12.96 -9.63
N ALA A 38 -1.81 -11.82 -9.30
CA ALA A 38 -1.58 -11.13 -8.04
C ALA A 38 -1.97 -11.99 -6.83
N ALA A 39 -3.12 -12.67 -6.87
CA ALA A 39 -3.56 -13.56 -5.81
C ALA A 39 -2.64 -14.77 -5.64
N GLN A 40 -2.23 -15.40 -6.73
CA GLN A 40 -1.28 -16.52 -6.69
C GLN A 40 0.05 -16.09 -6.07
N ALA A 41 0.64 -14.99 -6.54
CA ALA A 41 1.89 -14.46 -5.99
C ALA A 41 1.75 -14.11 -4.50
N ALA A 42 0.63 -13.50 -4.09
CA ALA A 42 0.37 -13.16 -2.70
C ALA A 42 0.31 -14.38 -1.76
N ASN A 43 -0.01 -15.56 -2.30
CA ASN A 43 -0.08 -16.82 -1.56
C ASN A 43 1.24 -17.61 -1.56
N MET A 44 2.24 -17.22 -2.37
CA MET A 44 3.50 -17.94 -2.52
C MET A 44 4.54 -17.67 -1.42
N GLY A 45 4.21 -16.82 -0.43
CA GLY A 45 5.10 -16.57 0.70
C GLY A 45 5.90 -15.26 0.62
N PHE A 46 5.75 -14.46 -0.42
CA PHE A 46 6.33 -13.12 -0.49
C PHE A 46 5.78 -12.22 0.63
N ASP A 47 6.58 -11.25 1.05
CA ASP A 47 6.17 -10.29 2.07
C ASP A 47 5.36 -9.14 1.48
N LEU A 48 5.68 -8.74 0.24
CA LEU A 48 4.91 -7.75 -0.50
C LEU A 48 4.78 -8.08 -1.99
N LEU A 49 3.72 -7.57 -2.59
CA LEU A 49 3.58 -7.47 -4.04
C LEU A 49 3.95 -6.05 -4.46
N TRP A 50 4.84 -5.95 -5.42
CA TRP A 50 5.15 -4.71 -6.11
C TRP A 50 4.32 -4.64 -7.40
N ILE A 51 3.13 -4.03 -7.33
CA ILE A 51 2.29 -3.78 -8.50
C ILE A 51 2.91 -2.63 -9.29
N GLU A 52 3.33 -2.94 -10.48
CA GLU A 52 4.13 -2.07 -11.31
C GLU A 52 3.24 -1.23 -12.23
N MET A 53 3.18 0.09 -12.04
CA MET A 53 2.39 0.98 -12.89
C MET A 53 3.24 2.00 -13.68
N GLU A 54 4.57 2.00 -13.50
CA GLU A 54 5.45 2.88 -14.26
C GLU A 54 5.79 2.26 -15.64
N HIS A 55 6.18 0.98 -15.67
CA HIS A 55 6.64 0.28 -16.87
C HIS A 55 5.77 -0.93 -17.22
N SER A 56 4.45 -0.82 -17.04
CA SER A 56 3.50 -1.87 -17.38
C SER A 56 2.17 -1.28 -17.87
N PRO A 57 1.30 -2.08 -18.50
CA PRO A 57 -0.03 -1.62 -18.91
C PRO A 57 -1.05 -1.61 -17.76
N ILE A 58 -0.64 -1.80 -16.50
CA ILE A 58 -1.55 -1.84 -15.36
C ILE A 58 -2.15 -0.45 -15.12
N THR A 59 -3.48 -0.37 -15.25
CA THR A 59 -4.26 0.83 -14.92
C THR A 59 -4.61 0.86 -13.43
N LEU A 60 -5.06 2.02 -12.93
CA LEU A 60 -5.50 2.14 -11.53
C LEU A 60 -6.68 1.20 -11.22
N GLU A 61 -7.60 1.02 -12.15
CA GLU A 61 -8.73 0.08 -12.02
C GLU A 61 -8.23 -1.35 -11.91
N THR A 62 -7.31 -1.77 -12.78
CA THR A 62 -6.71 -3.10 -12.70
C THR A 62 -5.95 -3.29 -11.40
N ALA A 63 -5.14 -2.32 -10.99
CA ALA A 63 -4.41 -2.36 -9.72
C ALA A 63 -5.37 -2.52 -8.52
N ARG A 64 -6.52 -1.82 -8.53
CA ARG A 64 -7.56 -2.00 -7.51
C ARG A 64 -8.07 -3.45 -7.47
N ASN A 65 -8.40 -4.03 -8.62
CA ASN A 65 -8.89 -5.41 -8.69
C ASN A 65 -7.82 -6.41 -8.23
N MET A 66 -6.55 -6.18 -8.57
CA MET A 66 -5.42 -6.96 -8.08
C MET A 66 -5.29 -6.87 -6.56
N ILE A 67 -5.39 -5.67 -5.98
CA ILE A 67 -5.36 -5.44 -4.53
C ILE A 67 -6.51 -6.19 -3.83
N LEU A 68 -7.73 -6.11 -4.35
CA LEU A 68 -8.88 -6.83 -3.80
C LEU A 68 -8.69 -8.35 -3.82
N ALA A 69 -8.09 -8.88 -4.88
CA ALA A 69 -7.79 -10.30 -5.01
C ALA A 69 -6.78 -10.81 -3.95
N THR A 70 -6.00 -9.91 -3.35
CA THR A 70 -5.08 -10.27 -2.24
C THR A 70 -5.72 -10.26 -0.85
N ARG A 71 -7.02 -10.02 -0.75
CA ARG A 71 -7.70 -9.95 0.55
C ARG A 71 -7.57 -11.26 1.32
N GLY A 72 -7.11 -11.18 2.58
CA GLY A 72 -6.88 -12.34 3.44
C GLY A 72 -5.59 -13.10 3.13
N LEU A 73 -4.82 -12.72 2.12
CA LEU A 73 -3.54 -13.32 1.79
C LEU A 73 -2.37 -12.58 2.47
N LYS A 74 -1.22 -13.26 2.56
CA LYS A 74 -0.06 -12.79 3.34
C LYS A 74 0.58 -11.54 2.75
N ALA A 75 0.88 -11.53 1.46
CA ALA A 75 1.66 -10.46 0.85
C ALA A 75 0.92 -9.13 0.84
N MET A 76 1.62 -8.07 1.22
CA MET A 76 1.11 -6.71 1.29
C MET A 76 1.17 -6.03 -0.08
N PRO A 77 0.07 -5.47 -0.62
CA PRO A 77 0.07 -4.80 -1.92
C PRO A 77 0.72 -3.41 -1.82
N PHE A 78 1.82 -3.25 -2.54
CA PHE A 78 2.50 -1.98 -2.81
C PHE A 78 2.31 -1.60 -4.26
N ILE A 79 2.24 -0.32 -4.57
CA ILE A 79 2.17 0.18 -5.94
C ILE A 79 3.42 1.02 -6.24
N ARG A 80 4.12 0.70 -7.34
CA ARG A 80 5.01 1.69 -7.95
C ARG A 80 4.17 2.59 -8.84
N VAL A 81 4.07 3.84 -8.44
CA VAL A 81 3.30 4.85 -9.19
C VAL A 81 4.06 5.30 -10.45
N PRO A 82 3.37 5.78 -11.49
CA PRO A 82 4.02 6.19 -12.74
C PRO A 82 4.97 7.38 -12.57
N VAL A 83 4.71 8.23 -11.60
CA VAL A 83 5.47 9.48 -11.38
C VAL A 83 5.39 9.88 -9.91
N ASN A 84 6.45 10.57 -9.42
CA ASN A 84 6.51 11.08 -8.06
C ASN A 84 5.65 12.35 -7.90
N GLU A 85 4.34 12.17 -7.81
CA GLU A 85 3.38 13.25 -7.61
C GLU A 85 2.30 12.89 -6.58
N LEU A 86 1.79 13.90 -5.88
CA LEU A 86 0.78 13.75 -4.83
C LEU A 86 -0.47 13.00 -5.31
N TRP A 87 -0.97 13.32 -6.50
CA TRP A 87 -2.22 12.74 -7.00
C TRP A 87 -2.09 11.25 -7.33
N THR A 88 -0.92 10.78 -7.76
CA THR A 88 -0.68 9.35 -8.04
C THR A 88 -0.61 8.56 -6.74
N ALA A 89 0.14 9.04 -5.76
CA ALA A 89 0.26 8.42 -4.45
C ALA A 89 -1.07 8.35 -3.70
N LYS A 90 -1.82 9.46 -3.69
CA LYS A 90 -3.14 9.52 -3.07
C LYS A 90 -4.07 8.45 -3.64
N ARG A 91 -4.19 8.35 -4.97
CA ARG A 91 -5.07 7.38 -5.62
C ARG A 91 -4.65 5.93 -5.36
N ALA A 92 -3.35 5.65 -5.34
CA ALA A 92 -2.83 4.32 -5.00
C ALA A 92 -3.24 3.89 -3.59
N LEU A 93 -3.10 4.79 -2.60
CA LEU A 93 -3.49 4.53 -1.22
C LEU A 93 -5.01 4.42 -1.04
N ASP A 94 -5.78 5.25 -1.73
CA ASP A 94 -7.25 5.27 -1.63
C ASP A 94 -7.90 3.98 -2.17
N ILE A 95 -7.26 3.28 -3.12
CA ILE A 95 -7.71 1.96 -3.60
C ILE A 95 -7.22 0.79 -2.75
N GLY A 96 -6.40 1.02 -1.71
CA GLY A 96 -6.00 0.01 -0.74
C GLY A 96 -4.56 -0.47 -0.81
N ALA A 97 -3.68 0.18 -1.58
CA ALA A 97 -2.26 -0.06 -1.45
C ALA A 97 -1.78 0.34 -0.05
N ILE A 98 -0.87 -0.45 0.54
CA ILE A 98 -0.36 -0.22 1.89
C ILE A 98 1.00 0.46 1.88
N GLY A 99 1.58 0.61 0.70
CA GLY A 99 2.81 1.34 0.47
C GLY A 99 2.89 1.83 -0.97
N VAL A 100 3.67 2.87 -1.15
CA VAL A 100 3.92 3.50 -2.46
C VAL A 100 5.41 3.50 -2.74
N ILE A 101 5.78 3.09 -3.94
CA ILE A 101 7.14 3.16 -4.45
C ILE A 101 7.17 4.32 -5.45
N PHE A 102 8.01 5.30 -5.17
CA PHE A 102 8.14 6.49 -6.01
C PHE A 102 9.34 6.37 -6.94
N PRO A 103 9.14 6.47 -8.26
CA PRO A 103 10.25 6.52 -9.20
C PRO A 103 10.95 7.87 -9.14
N PHE A 104 12.17 7.94 -9.68
CA PHE A 104 12.95 9.18 -9.87
C PHE A 104 13.09 10.07 -8.62
N THR A 105 13.14 9.46 -7.43
CA THR A 105 13.33 10.20 -6.17
C THR A 105 14.82 10.46 -5.95
N SER A 106 15.42 11.32 -6.78
CA SER A 106 16.87 11.51 -6.90
C SER A 106 17.43 12.68 -6.08
N THR A 107 16.55 13.47 -5.44
CA THR A 107 16.97 14.62 -4.60
C THR A 107 16.28 14.60 -3.24
N PRO A 108 16.85 15.26 -2.22
CA PRO A 108 16.20 15.39 -0.91
C PRO A 108 14.82 16.05 -0.98
N GLU A 109 14.61 17.00 -1.90
CA GLU A 109 13.34 17.69 -2.10
C GLU A 109 12.28 16.73 -2.63
N LEU A 110 12.62 15.90 -3.64
CA LEU A 110 11.73 14.87 -4.17
C LEU A 110 11.40 13.80 -3.12
N ALA A 111 12.36 13.45 -2.26
CA ALA A 111 12.11 12.52 -1.16
C ALA A 111 11.15 13.13 -0.12
N LYS A 112 11.30 14.40 0.23
CA LYS A 112 10.36 15.12 1.12
C LYS A 112 8.96 15.21 0.50
N GLN A 113 8.88 15.52 -0.80
CA GLN A 113 7.61 15.54 -1.53
C GLN A 113 6.92 14.17 -1.49
N ALA A 114 7.64 13.09 -1.79
CA ALA A 114 7.13 11.74 -1.74
C ALA A 114 6.60 11.39 -0.35
N ALA A 115 7.37 11.67 0.70
CA ALA A 115 6.97 11.43 2.09
C ALA A 115 5.71 12.23 2.48
N ALA A 116 5.63 13.50 2.07
CA ALA A 116 4.45 14.34 2.33
C ALA A 116 3.20 13.87 1.58
N SER A 117 3.37 13.21 0.42
CA SER A 117 2.27 12.72 -0.41
C SER A 117 1.51 11.54 0.21
N VAL A 118 2.11 10.82 1.13
CA VAL A 118 1.52 9.64 1.77
C VAL A 118 1.02 9.89 3.19
N LYS A 119 1.28 11.08 3.74
CA LYS A 119 0.87 11.47 5.09
C LYS A 119 -0.28 12.46 5.05
N TYR A 120 -1.19 12.37 6.02
CA TYR A 120 -2.25 13.36 6.22
C TYR A 120 -1.69 14.67 6.81
N PRO A 121 -2.40 15.81 6.66
CA PRO A 121 -2.13 17.00 7.45
C PRO A 121 -2.19 16.67 8.96
N LEU A 122 -1.34 17.20 9.80
CA LEU A 122 -0.33 18.26 9.64
C LEU A 122 1.05 17.79 9.13
N GLU A 123 1.30 16.47 9.07
CA GLU A 123 2.59 15.91 8.69
C GLU A 123 2.81 15.83 7.18
N GLY A 124 1.72 15.91 6.40
CA GLY A 124 1.77 15.77 4.97
C GLY A 124 0.64 16.48 4.24
N ARG A 125 0.41 16.08 2.99
CA ARG A 125 -0.52 16.73 2.06
C ARG A 125 -1.58 15.79 1.47
N ARG A 126 -1.64 14.52 1.94
CA ARG A 126 -2.60 13.54 1.45
C ARG A 126 -4.03 13.97 1.78
N GLY A 127 -4.92 14.02 0.77
CA GLY A 127 -6.36 14.16 0.99
C GLY A 127 -6.97 12.85 1.49
N ALA A 128 -7.97 12.91 2.36
CA ALA A 128 -8.69 11.74 2.87
C ALA A 128 -9.72 11.23 1.86
N GLY A 129 -9.62 9.96 1.46
CA GLY A 129 -10.54 9.27 0.57
C GLY A 129 -10.49 7.74 0.75
N PRO A 130 -10.61 7.22 2.00
CA PRO A 130 -10.32 5.81 2.29
C PRO A 130 -11.43 4.84 1.88
N GLY A 131 -12.55 5.29 1.36
CA GLY A 131 -13.74 4.47 1.12
C GLY A 131 -13.48 3.19 0.32
N LEU A 132 -12.64 3.24 -0.71
CA LEU A 132 -12.30 2.03 -1.49
C LEU A 132 -11.29 1.14 -0.78
N ALA A 133 -10.38 1.71 0.01
CA ALA A 133 -9.40 0.94 0.78
C ALA A 133 -10.08 0.06 1.84
N SER A 134 -11.22 0.45 2.38
CA SER A 134 -11.98 -0.30 3.39
C SER A 134 -12.47 -1.67 2.89
N PHE A 135 -12.62 -1.86 1.59
CA PHE A 135 -12.93 -3.18 1.02
C PHE A 135 -11.77 -4.16 1.15
N ARG A 136 -10.55 -3.68 1.21
CA ARG A 136 -9.36 -4.51 1.43
C ARG A 136 -8.97 -4.57 2.91
N TRP A 137 -9.01 -3.44 3.58
CA TRP A 137 -8.60 -3.25 4.97
C TRP A 137 -9.83 -2.84 5.78
N PRO A 138 -10.42 -3.75 6.58
CA PRO A 138 -11.47 -3.36 7.51
C PRO A 138 -10.92 -2.25 8.42
N ALA A 139 -11.51 -1.07 8.31
CA ALA A 139 -11.14 0.03 9.20
C ALA A 139 -11.61 -0.29 10.62
N PRO A 140 -10.79 -0.08 11.65
CA PRO A 140 -11.30 0.00 13.00
C PRO A 140 -12.31 1.14 13.12
N GLU A 141 -13.29 1.03 14.01
CA GLU A 141 -14.25 2.08 14.27
C GLU A 141 -13.51 3.40 14.56
N GLY A 142 -13.80 4.45 13.79
CA GLY A 142 -13.18 5.76 13.95
C GLY A 142 -12.00 6.08 13.00
N TYR A 143 -11.88 5.39 11.89
CA TYR A 143 -10.93 5.79 10.83
C TYR A 143 -11.26 7.14 10.25
#